data_66b7bdfcffdb585c2be673620eff1a9e
#
_entry.id   66b7bdfcffdb585c2be673620eff1a9e
#
_cell.length_a   1.000
_cell.length_b   1.000
_cell.length_c   1.000
_cell.angle_alpha   90.00
_cell.angle_beta   90.00
_cell.angle_gamma   90.00
#
_symmetry.space_group_name_H-M   'P 1'
#
loop_
_entity.id
_entity.type
_entity.pdbx_description
1 polymer ?
#
loop_
_entity_poly.entity_id
_entity_poly.type
_entity_poly.pdbx_seq_one_letter_code
_entity_poly.pdbx_strand_id
1 'polypeptide(L)'
;MKKIITISREFGAGGGEIGRKAASIMNYEFYDKELILKAARESNVDVESLLKWDEQVPINFGFAQSLFDFYNKPLSEKLFNAQSHIIKKVAEKGNCVIVGRNANTILKEYDNTLHVFIHADSHWRLKRMKEKMPDATEAKIKEQISIIDKMRRKNCAYYTNTEFVGADYYDISFNTSKLGVDACVEIICNLAKQ
;
A
#
# COMPACT_ATOMS: atom_id res chain seq x y z
N MET A 1 -10.57 -11.94 -16.67
CA MET A 1 -9.75 -12.26 -15.46
C MET A 1 -8.78 -11.10 -15.21
N LYS A 2 -8.84 -10.53 -14.02
CA LYS A 2 -7.96 -9.42 -13.63
C LYS A 2 -6.59 -9.98 -13.21
N LYS A 3 -5.54 -9.59 -13.93
CA LYS A 3 -4.17 -10.06 -13.69
C LYS A 3 -3.37 -9.19 -12.72
N ILE A 4 -3.91 -8.03 -12.39
CA ILE A 4 -3.28 -7.05 -11.50
C ILE A 4 -4.29 -6.67 -10.43
N ILE A 5 -3.87 -6.66 -9.16
CA ILE A 5 -4.68 -6.18 -8.05
C ILE A 5 -3.89 -5.08 -7.35
N THR A 6 -4.46 -3.89 -7.24
CA THR A 6 -3.87 -2.81 -6.45
C THR A 6 -4.67 -2.64 -5.16
N ILE A 7 -3.99 -2.49 -4.02
CA ILE A 7 -4.63 -2.32 -2.72
C ILE A 7 -4.14 -1.03 -2.07
N SER A 8 -4.99 0.00 -2.07
CA SER A 8 -4.84 1.17 -1.22
C SER A 8 -5.51 0.91 0.13
N ARG A 9 -5.03 1.54 1.19
CA ARG A 9 -5.51 1.19 2.54
C ARG A 9 -5.24 2.28 3.57
N GLU A 10 -6.11 2.38 4.56
CA GLU A 10 -5.84 3.07 5.82
C GLU A 10 -4.85 2.28 6.68
N PHE A 11 -4.10 2.98 7.56
CA PHE A 11 -3.17 2.33 8.46
C PHE A 11 -3.91 1.51 9.53
N GLY A 12 -3.46 0.29 9.74
CA GLY A 12 -4.11 -0.65 10.67
C GLY A 12 -5.35 -1.37 10.11
N ALA A 13 -5.86 -1.02 8.92
CA ALA A 13 -7.05 -1.64 8.33
C ALA A 13 -6.83 -3.06 7.76
N GLY A 14 -5.62 -3.60 7.78
CA GLY A 14 -5.38 -4.99 7.34
C GLY A 14 -5.01 -5.15 5.86
N GLY A 15 -4.94 -4.07 5.07
CA GLY A 15 -4.74 -4.16 3.63
C GLY A 15 -3.47 -4.90 3.17
N GLY A 16 -2.37 -4.79 3.92
CA GLY A 16 -1.15 -5.57 3.62
C GLY A 16 -1.31 -7.08 3.85
N GLU A 17 -2.06 -7.47 4.89
CA GLU A 17 -2.38 -8.88 5.16
C GLU A 17 -3.33 -9.44 4.11
N ILE A 18 -4.37 -8.69 3.77
CA ILE A 18 -5.33 -9.04 2.71
C ILE A 18 -4.58 -9.26 1.39
N GLY A 19 -3.71 -8.33 1.01
CA GLY A 19 -2.95 -8.43 -0.22
C GLY A 19 -2.05 -9.66 -0.27
N ARG A 20 -1.36 -9.98 0.83
CA ARG A 20 -0.49 -11.16 0.92
C ARG A 20 -1.28 -12.47 0.85
N LYS A 21 -2.42 -12.56 1.54
CA LYS A 21 -3.30 -13.73 1.49
C LYS A 21 -3.91 -13.91 0.09
N ALA A 22 -4.40 -12.85 -0.54
CA ALA A 22 -4.96 -12.89 -1.88
C ALA A 22 -3.90 -13.34 -2.90
N ALA A 23 -2.69 -12.78 -2.84
CA ALA A 23 -1.59 -13.18 -3.70
C ALA A 23 -1.24 -14.67 -3.55
N SER A 24 -1.17 -15.17 -2.31
CA SER A 24 -0.92 -16.59 -2.02
C SER A 24 -2.00 -17.51 -2.61
N ILE A 25 -3.29 -17.17 -2.42
CA ILE A 25 -4.41 -17.99 -2.93
C ILE A 25 -4.47 -18.02 -4.46
N MET A 26 -4.15 -16.88 -5.10
CA MET A 26 -4.19 -16.74 -6.55
C MET A 26 -2.90 -17.18 -7.24
N ASN A 27 -1.87 -17.53 -6.48
CA ASN A 27 -0.51 -17.77 -6.98
C ASN A 27 0.03 -16.55 -7.76
N TYR A 28 -0.21 -15.35 -7.22
CA TYR A 28 0.28 -14.07 -7.75
C TYR A 28 1.50 -13.61 -6.97
N GLU A 29 2.37 -12.86 -7.63
CA GLU A 29 3.47 -12.18 -6.96
C GLU A 29 2.94 -11.05 -6.08
N PHE A 30 3.53 -10.87 -4.90
CA PHE A 30 3.13 -9.84 -3.95
C PHE A 30 4.17 -8.73 -3.89
N TYR A 31 3.74 -7.49 -4.06
CA TYR A 31 4.60 -6.31 -4.00
C TYR A 31 4.09 -5.31 -2.97
N ASP A 32 4.87 -5.10 -1.94
CA ASP A 32 4.72 -4.00 -0.99
C ASP A 32 5.85 -2.97 -1.17
N LYS A 33 6.00 -2.07 -0.19
CA LYS A 33 7.04 -1.04 -0.18
C LYS A 33 8.44 -1.63 -0.42
N GLU A 34 8.79 -2.67 0.31
CA GLU A 34 10.14 -3.24 0.31
C GLU A 34 10.44 -3.96 -1.00
N LEU A 35 9.48 -4.70 -1.51
CA LEU A 35 9.63 -5.46 -2.76
C LEU A 35 9.67 -4.56 -4.00
N ILE A 36 8.94 -3.43 -4.00
CA ILE A 36 9.06 -2.43 -5.08
C ILE A 36 10.45 -1.79 -5.07
N LEU A 37 11.00 -1.49 -3.88
CA LEU A 37 12.37 -0.99 -3.76
C LEU A 37 13.40 -2.03 -4.22
N LYS A 38 13.19 -3.30 -3.87
CA LYS A 38 14.05 -4.40 -4.34
C LYS A 38 14.00 -4.54 -5.86
N ALA A 39 12.82 -4.57 -6.44
CA ALA A 39 12.64 -4.64 -7.89
C ALA A 39 13.27 -3.44 -8.63
N ALA A 40 13.26 -2.26 -8.00
CA ALA A 40 13.97 -1.10 -8.52
C ALA A 40 15.47 -1.32 -8.54
N ARG A 41 16.07 -1.86 -7.48
CA ARG A 41 17.50 -2.21 -7.42
C ARG A 41 17.93 -3.19 -8.52
N GLU A 42 17.13 -4.22 -8.75
CA GLU A 42 17.41 -5.27 -9.73
C GLU A 42 17.25 -4.79 -11.18
N SER A 43 16.56 -3.67 -11.40
CA SER A 43 16.24 -3.17 -12.75
C SER A 43 17.21 -2.12 -13.28
N ASN A 44 18.36 -1.84 -12.62
CA ASN A 44 19.33 -0.80 -12.97
C ASN A 44 18.70 0.60 -13.25
N VAL A 45 17.52 0.85 -12.71
CA VAL A 45 16.95 2.19 -12.64
C VAL A 45 17.77 2.93 -11.60
N ASP A 46 18.15 4.18 -11.86
CA ASP A 46 18.92 5.01 -10.93
C ASP A 46 18.25 5.09 -9.54
N VAL A 47 18.60 4.10 -8.73
CA VAL A 47 18.01 3.82 -7.44
C VAL A 47 18.84 4.45 -6.33
N GLU A 48 19.99 5.06 -6.66
CA GLU A 48 20.90 5.64 -5.66
C GLU A 48 20.20 6.69 -4.80
N SER A 49 19.28 7.44 -5.39
CA SER A 49 18.41 8.38 -4.68
C SER A 49 17.35 7.69 -3.84
N LEU A 50 16.85 6.50 -4.25
CA LEU A 50 15.91 5.66 -3.50
C LEU A 50 16.59 5.04 -2.27
N LEU A 51 17.85 4.65 -2.41
CA LEU A 51 18.63 3.94 -1.41
C LEU A 51 19.17 4.87 -0.32
N LYS A 52 19.69 6.03 -0.67
CA LYS A 52 20.12 7.04 0.30
C LYS A 52 18.99 7.46 1.25
N TRP A 53 17.76 7.29 0.81
CA TRP A 53 16.56 7.56 1.58
C TRP A 53 16.18 6.40 2.53
N ASP A 54 16.42 5.15 2.11
CA ASP A 54 16.08 3.96 2.89
C ASP A 54 17.19 3.61 3.93
N GLU A 55 18.45 3.92 3.63
CA GLU A 55 19.59 3.69 4.52
C GLU A 55 19.65 4.68 5.72
N GLN A 56 18.97 5.82 5.63
CA GLN A 56 18.86 6.77 6.75
C GLN A 56 17.83 6.35 7.81
N VAL A 57 17.14 5.22 7.62
CA VAL A 57 16.15 4.70 8.56
C VAL A 57 16.76 3.56 9.37
N PRO A 58 17.10 3.76 10.66
CA PRO A 58 17.59 2.69 11.52
C PRO A 58 16.50 1.61 11.65
N ILE A 59 16.84 0.37 11.30
CA ILE A 59 15.97 -0.82 11.40
C ILE A 59 15.49 -1.06 12.85
N ASN A 60 16.10 -0.40 13.85
CA ASN A 60 15.90 -0.66 15.27
C ASN A 60 14.94 0.28 16.01
N PHE A 61 14.32 1.25 15.36
CA PHE A 61 13.33 2.09 16.02
C PHE A 61 12.02 2.11 15.20
N GLY A 62 11.17 1.18 15.57
CA GLY A 62 9.74 1.21 15.30
C GLY A 62 9.35 1.54 13.85
N PHE A 63 8.73 0.59 13.20
CA PHE A 63 8.05 0.70 11.90
C PHE A 63 7.38 2.07 11.62
N ALA A 64 6.95 2.78 12.68
CA ALA A 64 6.34 4.10 12.59
C ALA A 64 7.33 5.24 12.29
N GLN A 65 8.54 5.22 12.87
CA GLN A 65 9.54 6.26 12.62
C GLN A 65 10.05 6.19 11.17
N SER A 66 10.27 4.98 10.68
CA SER A 66 10.63 4.71 9.29
C SER A 66 9.58 5.21 8.30
N LEU A 67 8.29 5.07 8.65
CA LEU A 67 7.20 5.62 7.85
C LEU A 67 7.14 7.14 7.97
N PHE A 68 7.40 7.71 9.15
CA PHE A 68 7.38 9.15 9.40
C PHE A 68 8.42 9.88 8.54
N ASP A 69 9.66 9.42 8.56
CA ASP A 69 10.74 10.02 7.78
C ASP A 69 10.53 9.87 6.27
N PHE A 70 9.94 8.75 5.87
CA PHE A 70 9.60 8.48 4.47
C PHE A 70 8.53 9.41 3.89
N TYR A 71 7.57 9.85 4.71
CA TYR A 71 6.47 10.69 4.24
C TYR A 71 6.66 12.19 4.53
N ASN A 72 7.56 12.58 5.39
CA ASN A 72 7.77 13.99 5.75
C ASN A 72 8.51 14.83 4.69
N LYS A 73 9.26 14.18 3.79
CA LYS A 73 9.79 14.86 2.59
C LYS A 73 9.03 14.35 1.38
N PRO A 74 8.46 15.20 0.52
CA PRO A 74 7.96 14.74 -0.76
C PRO A 74 9.10 13.99 -1.46
N LEU A 75 8.81 12.79 -1.96
CA LEU A 75 9.69 12.09 -2.86
C LEU A 75 10.06 13.08 -3.97
N SER A 76 11.33 13.19 -4.36
CA SER A 76 11.63 13.98 -5.55
C SER A 76 10.80 13.43 -6.73
N GLU A 77 10.41 14.26 -7.66
CA GLU A 77 9.68 13.81 -8.86
C GLU A 77 10.41 12.66 -9.57
N LYS A 78 11.76 12.71 -9.57
CA LYS A 78 12.59 11.63 -10.09
C LYS A 78 12.31 10.29 -9.42
N LEU A 79 12.13 10.30 -8.12
CA LEU A 79 11.89 9.12 -7.32
C LEU A 79 10.48 8.56 -7.53
N PHE A 80 9.47 9.43 -7.63
CA PHE A 80 8.11 9.01 -7.97
C PHE A 80 8.05 8.42 -9.38
N ASN A 81 8.75 9.02 -10.34
CA ASN A 81 8.84 8.52 -11.72
C ASN A 81 9.54 7.16 -11.79
N ALA A 82 10.65 6.98 -11.06
CA ALA A 82 11.34 5.69 -10.97
C ALA A 82 10.42 4.62 -10.36
N GLN A 83 9.74 4.93 -9.26
CA GLN A 83 8.76 4.03 -8.64
C GLN A 83 7.61 3.68 -9.60
N SER A 84 7.08 4.67 -10.31
CA SER A 84 6.00 4.47 -11.28
C SER A 84 6.44 3.56 -12.43
N HIS A 85 7.66 3.73 -12.92
CA HIS A 85 8.24 2.87 -13.94
C HIS A 85 8.35 1.40 -13.49
N ILE A 86 8.81 1.17 -12.25
CA ILE A 86 8.88 -0.18 -11.69
C ILE A 86 7.49 -0.80 -11.51
N ILE A 87 6.51 -0.03 -11.01
CA ILE A 87 5.13 -0.51 -10.87
C ILE A 87 4.55 -0.93 -12.23
N LYS A 88 4.78 -0.16 -13.29
CA LYS A 88 4.37 -0.50 -14.65
C LYS A 88 5.06 -1.77 -15.16
N LYS A 89 6.38 -1.90 -14.98
CA LYS A 89 7.12 -3.13 -15.34
C LYS A 89 6.61 -4.38 -14.61
N VAL A 90 6.28 -4.26 -13.33
CA VAL A 90 5.68 -5.35 -12.55
C VAL A 90 4.29 -5.70 -13.10
N ALA A 91 3.47 -4.68 -13.40
CA ALA A 91 2.14 -4.86 -13.95
C ALA A 91 2.15 -5.51 -15.34
N GLU A 92 3.11 -5.19 -16.20
CA GLU A 92 3.29 -5.80 -17.52
C GLU A 92 3.52 -7.31 -17.45
N LYS A 93 4.19 -7.80 -16.41
CA LYS A 93 4.33 -9.26 -16.16
C LYS A 93 3.00 -9.91 -15.80
N GLY A 94 2.08 -9.13 -15.21
CA GLY A 94 0.78 -9.62 -14.73
C GLY A 94 0.89 -10.51 -13.49
N ASN A 95 -0.25 -11.08 -13.08
CA ASN A 95 -0.35 -11.99 -11.94
C ASN A 95 0.31 -11.43 -10.67
N CYS A 96 -0.04 -10.19 -10.32
CA CYS A 96 0.56 -9.50 -9.18
C CYS A 96 -0.46 -8.77 -8.32
N VAL A 97 -0.13 -8.66 -7.02
CA VAL A 97 -0.83 -7.83 -6.04
C VAL A 97 0.13 -6.74 -5.58
N ILE A 98 -0.23 -5.48 -5.77
CA ILE A 98 0.59 -4.31 -5.42
C ILE A 98 -0.09 -3.53 -4.30
N VAL A 99 0.60 -3.33 -3.17
CA VAL A 99 0.03 -2.67 -2.00
C VAL A 99 0.58 -1.26 -1.81
N GLY A 100 -0.26 -0.26 -2.04
CA GLY A 100 0.05 1.17 -1.87
C GLY A 100 0.79 1.80 -3.03
N ARG A 101 1.60 2.84 -2.75
CA ARG A 101 2.45 3.54 -3.73
C ARG A 101 1.69 4.22 -4.88
N ASN A 102 0.44 4.58 -4.63
CA ASN A 102 -0.45 5.14 -5.65
C ASN A 102 -0.61 4.23 -6.89
N ALA A 103 -0.42 2.92 -6.70
CA ALA A 103 -0.47 1.96 -7.79
C ALA A 103 -1.83 1.97 -8.53
N ASN A 104 -2.93 2.23 -7.81
CA ASN A 104 -4.25 2.41 -8.42
C ASN A 104 -4.25 3.53 -9.47
N THR A 105 -3.67 4.68 -9.16
CA THR A 105 -3.61 5.82 -10.11
C THR A 105 -2.55 5.62 -11.19
N ILE A 106 -1.40 5.03 -10.85
CA ILE A 106 -0.33 4.74 -11.82
C ILE A 106 -0.83 3.74 -12.89
N LEU A 107 -1.69 2.81 -12.51
CA LEU A 107 -2.20 1.73 -13.38
C LEU A 107 -3.66 1.94 -13.80
N LYS A 108 -4.21 3.15 -13.68
CA LYS A 108 -5.62 3.43 -13.99
C LYS A 108 -6.03 3.10 -15.42
N GLU A 109 -5.09 3.14 -16.37
CA GLU A 109 -5.32 2.82 -17.78
C GLU A 109 -5.13 1.31 -18.11
N TYR A 110 -4.91 0.46 -17.11
CA TYR A 110 -4.72 -0.98 -17.29
C TYR A 110 -6.04 -1.71 -17.08
N ASP A 111 -6.76 -2.05 -18.15
CA ASP A 111 -8.11 -2.66 -18.11
C ASP A 111 -8.20 -3.98 -17.32
N ASN A 112 -7.08 -4.71 -17.21
CA ASN A 112 -7.00 -5.97 -16.48
C ASN A 112 -6.63 -5.81 -15.01
N THR A 113 -6.83 -4.62 -14.45
CA THR A 113 -6.54 -4.29 -13.05
C THR A 113 -7.82 -4.26 -12.20
N LEU A 114 -7.74 -4.73 -10.96
CA LEU A 114 -8.72 -4.54 -9.91
C LEU A 114 -8.17 -3.58 -8.87
N HIS A 115 -8.80 -2.41 -8.72
CA HIS A 115 -8.41 -1.39 -7.76
C HIS A 115 -9.24 -1.49 -6.49
N VAL A 116 -8.59 -1.80 -5.37
CA VAL A 116 -9.23 -2.06 -4.08
C VAL A 116 -8.81 -1.02 -3.05
N PHE A 117 -9.78 -0.51 -2.28
CA PHE A 117 -9.52 0.29 -1.09
C PHE A 117 -9.93 -0.45 0.18
N ILE A 118 -9.06 -0.45 1.18
CA ILE A 118 -9.30 -1.10 2.48
C ILE A 118 -9.32 -0.06 3.58
N HIS A 119 -10.44 0.03 4.29
CA HIS A 119 -10.60 0.88 5.47
C HIS A 119 -11.18 0.09 6.65
N ALA A 120 -11.20 0.69 7.83
CA ALA A 120 -11.82 0.10 9.02
C ALA A 120 -12.14 1.17 10.06
N ASP A 121 -13.04 0.85 10.98
CA ASP A 121 -13.39 1.71 12.09
C ASP A 121 -12.16 1.99 12.97
N SER A 122 -12.05 3.21 13.50
CA SER A 122 -10.89 3.67 14.25
C SER A 122 -10.61 2.80 15.48
N HIS A 123 -11.64 2.34 16.17
CA HIS A 123 -11.51 1.47 17.35
C HIS A 123 -10.94 0.10 16.96
N TRP A 124 -11.41 -0.49 15.86
CA TRP A 124 -10.91 -1.76 15.35
C TRP A 124 -9.44 -1.66 14.94
N ARG A 125 -9.07 -0.58 14.25
CA ARG A 125 -7.68 -0.31 13.86
C ARG A 125 -6.76 -0.15 15.07
N LEU A 126 -7.23 0.58 16.09
CA LEU A 126 -6.51 0.75 17.35
C LEU A 126 -6.24 -0.58 18.04
N LYS A 127 -7.28 -1.42 18.24
CA LYS A 127 -7.15 -2.74 18.83
C LYS A 127 -6.15 -3.61 18.10
N ARG A 128 -6.27 -3.70 16.77
CA ARG A 128 -5.38 -4.46 15.92
C ARG A 128 -3.92 -3.98 15.99
N MET A 129 -3.71 -2.67 16.04
CA MET A 129 -2.36 -2.11 16.16
C MET A 129 -1.79 -2.31 17.56
N LYS A 130 -2.61 -2.33 18.60
CA LYS A 130 -2.16 -2.66 19.97
C LYS A 130 -1.65 -4.11 20.08
N GLU A 131 -2.29 -5.05 19.40
CA GLU A 131 -1.83 -6.45 19.32
C GLU A 131 -0.45 -6.55 18.62
N LYS A 132 -0.22 -5.72 17.60
CA LYS A 132 1.05 -5.69 16.84
C LYS A 132 2.16 -4.89 17.53
N MET A 133 1.80 -4.00 18.41
CA MET A 133 2.69 -3.06 19.12
C MET A 133 2.37 -3.06 20.61
N PRO A 134 2.60 -4.19 21.32
CA PRO A 134 2.17 -4.36 22.71
C PRO A 134 2.78 -3.33 23.66
N ASP A 135 3.99 -2.85 23.38
CA ASP A 135 4.71 -1.88 24.22
C ASP A 135 4.28 -0.42 23.98
N ALA A 136 3.54 -0.14 22.91
CA ALA A 136 3.09 1.22 22.61
C ALA A 136 1.83 1.58 23.41
N THR A 137 1.71 2.82 23.90
CA THR A 137 0.48 3.33 24.51
C THR A 137 -0.61 3.53 23.45
N GLU A 138 -1.88 3.45 23.84
CA GLU A 138 -2.99 3.72 22.91
C GLU A 138 -2.93 5.13 22.32
N ALA A 139 -2.52 6.13 23.10
CA ALA A 139 -2.36 7.49 22.62
C ALA A 139 -1.34 7.56 21.47
N LYS A 140 -0.18 6.91 21.64
CA LYS A 140 0.85 6.83 20.60
C LYS A 140 0.38 6.10 19.35
N ILE A 141 -0.40 5.02 19.51
CA ILE A 141 -0.96 4.30 18.37
C ILE A 141 -1.99 5.15 17.61
N LYS A 142 -2.88 5.86 18.31
CA LYS A 142 -3.85 6.79 17.69
C LYS A 142 -3.15 7.90 16.91
N GLU A 143 -2.12 8.47 17.50
CA GLU A 143 -1.29 9.48 16.85
C GLU A 143 -0.65 8.94 15.56
N GLN A 144 -0.05 7.74 15.61
CA GLN A 144 0.54 7.10 14.44
C GLN A 144 -0.47 6.82 13.34
N ILE A 145 -1.67 6.30 13.69
CA ILE A 145 -2.76 6.09 12.73
C ILE A 145 -3.08 7.41 12.01
N SER A 146 -3.27 8.48 12.78
CA SER A 146 -3.60 9.80 12.21
C SER A 146 -2.50 10.34 11.30
N ILE A 147 -1.26 10.28 11.76
CA ILE A 147 -0.09 10.77 11.00
C ILE A 147 0.04 10.01 9.68
N ILE A 148 0.05 8.68 9.71
CA ILE A 148 0.27 7.86 8.53
C ILE A 148 -0.86 8.05 7.51
N ASP A 149 -2.11 8.09 7.94
CA ASP A 149 -3.24 8.30 7.04
C ASP A 149 -3.21 9.70 6.41
N LYS A 150 -2.89 10.75 7.22
CA LYS A 150 -2.70 12.11 6.70
C LYS A 150 -1.59 12.18 5.65
N MET A 151 -0.49 11.47 5.89
CA MET A 151 0.64 11.43 4.97
C MET A 151 0.29 10.71 3.67
N ARG A 152 -0.44 9.58 3.73
CA ARG A 152 -0.93 8.87 2.54
C ARG A 152 -1.83 9.76 1.69
N ARG A 153 -2.75 10.50 2.33
CA ARG A 153 -3.63 11.47 1.65
C ARG A 153 -2.83 12.57 0.96
N LYS A 154 -1.87 13.18 1.69
CA LYS A 154 -0.99 14.22 1.13
C LYS A 154 -0.19 13.71 -0.07
N ASN A 155 0.37 12.51 0.05
CA ASN A 155 1.18 11.88 -0.99
C ASN A 155 0.33 11.59 -2.25
N CYS A 156 -0.87 11.04 -2.06
CA CYS A 156 -1.81 10.81 -3.13
C CYS A 156 -2.16 12.11 -3.85
N ALA A 157 -2.63 13.11 -3.13
CA ALA A 157 -3.02 14.40 -3.72
C ALA A 157 -1.85 15.08 -4.46
N TYR A 158 -0.65 15.06 -3.89
CA TYR A 158 0.51 15.74 -4.47
C TYR A 158 0.96 15.13 -5.80
N TYR A 159 1.06 13.78 -5.86
CA TYR A 159 1.62 13.12 -7.04
C TYR A 159 0.59 12.74 -8.10
N THR A 160 -0.66 12.58 -7.71
CA THR A 160 -1.68 12.04 -8.61
C THR A 160 -2.83 13.00 -8.85
N ASN A 161 -2.89 14.10 -8.11
CA ASN A 161 -4.01 15.05 -8.12
C ASN A 161 -5.36 14.35 -7.91
N THR A 162 -5.39 13.28 -7.11
CA THR A 162 -6.59 12.49 -6.79
C THR A 162 -6.83 12.42 -5.29
N GLU A 163 -8.05 12.06 -4.89
CA GLU A 163 -8.40 11.84 -3.49
C GLU A 163 -8.08 10.41 -3.05
N PHE A 164 -7.36 10.27 -1.93
CA PHE A 164 -6.96 8.96 -1.39
C PHE A 164 -8.15 8.07 -1.01
N VAL A 165 -9.31 8.64 -0.68
CA VAL A 165 -10.53 7.92 -0.24
C VAL A 165 -11.68 8.10 -1.23
N GLY A 166 -11.46 8.71 -2.38
CA GLY A 166 -12.49 8.96 -3.38
C GLY A 166 -13.00 7.65 -4.02
N ALA A 167 -14.31 7.45 -4.04
CA ALA A 167 -14.93 6.24 -4.59
C ALA A 167 -14.60 6.03 -6.08
N ASP A 168 -14.42 7.12 -6.83
CA ASP A 168 -14.14 7.10 -8.28
C ASP A 168 -12.78 6.51 -8.65
N TYR A 169 -11.91 6.30 -7.67
CA TYR A 169 -10.54 5.79 -7.89
C TYR A 169 -10.36 4.30 -7.56
N TYR A 170 -11.45 3.63 -7.20
CA TYR A 170 -11.43 2.21 -6.81
C TYR A 170 -12.65 1.47 -7.36
N ASP A 171 -12.45 0.24 -7.81
CA ASP A 171 -13.54 -0.62 -8.25
C ASP A 171 -14.37 -1.13 -7.05
N ILE A 172 -13.71 -1.27 -5.88
CA ILE A 172 -14.36 -1.71 -4.66
C ILE A 172 -13.66 -1.17 -3.40
N SER A 173 -14.47 -0.90 -2.37
CA SER A 173 -14.01 -0.48 -1.04
C SER A 173 -14.55 -1.41 0.04
N PHE A 174 -13.69 -1.86 0.96
CA PHE A 174 -14.04 -2.76 2.06
C PHE A 174 -13.85 -2.15 3.43
N ASN A 175 -14.88 -2.28 4.27
CA ASN A 175 -14.74 -2.04 5.71
C ASN A 175 -14.39 -3.36 6.42
N THR A 176 -13.10 -3.57 6.71
CA THR A 176 -12.62 -4.80 7.35
C THR A 176 -13.08 -4.97 8.78
N SER A 177 -13.49 -3.92 9.47
CA SER A 177 -14.09 -4.02 10.80
C SER A 177 -15.48 -4.67 10.78
N LYS A 178 -16.16 -4.65 9.64
CA LYS A 178 -17.48 -5.27 9.44
C LYS A 178 -17.40 -6.64 8.79
N LEU A 179 -16.53 -6.79 7.79
CA LEU A 179 -16.45 -8.01 6.99
C LEU A 179 -15.43 -9.02 7.53
N GLY A 180 -14.41 -8.54 8.24
CA GLY A 180 -13.23 -9.35 8.55
C GLY A 180 -12.25 -9.45 7.38
N VAL A 181 -11.03 -9.86 7.70
CA VAL A 181 -9.93 -9.97 6.71
C VAL A 181 -10.20 -11.07 5.69
N ASP A 182 -10.65 -12.24 6.15
CA ASP A 182 -10.78 -13.42 5.30
C ASP A 182 -11.91 -13.29 4.27
N ALA A 183 -13.06 -12.71 4.66
CA ALA A 183 -14.13 -12.41 3.73
C ALA A 183 -13.69 -11.39 2.65
N CYS A 184 -12.93 -10.37 3.02
CA CYS A 184 -12.37 -9.43 2.04
C CYS A 184 -11.45 -10.13 1.04
N VAL A 185 -10.61 -11.06 1.49
CA VAL A 185 -9.72 -11.86 0.64
C VAL A 185 -10.52 -12.70 -0.33
N GLU A 186 -11.54 -13.41 0.15
CA GLU A 186 -12.40 -14.25 -0.69
C GLU A 186 -13.08 -13.44 -1.81
N ILE A 187 -13.67 -12.29 -1.46
CA ILE A 187 -14.34 -11.43 -2.43
C ILE A 187 -13.35 -10.90 -3.47
N ILE A 188 -12.16 -10.44 -3.06
CA ILE A 188 -11.12 -9.98 -3.98
C ILE A 188 -10.72 -11.09 -4.95
N CYS A 189 -10.48 -12.30 -4.46
CA CYS A 189 -10.09 -13.43 -5.29
C CYS A 189 -11.20 -13.81 -6.29
N ASN A 190 -12.46 -13.73 -5.88
CA ASN A 190 -13.60 -14.04 -6.76
C ASN A 190 -13.78 -12.96 -7.86
N LEU A 191 -13.66 -11.68 -7.50
CA LEU A 191 -13.71 -10.58 -8.48
C LEU A 191 -12.56 -10.65 -9.50
N ALA A 192 -11.36 -11.00 -9.05
CA ALA A 192 -10.21 -11.09 -9.93
C ALA A 192 -10.28 -12.26 -10.94
N LYS A 193 -11.11 -13.26 -10.69
CA LYS A 193 -11.34 -14.39 -11.61
C LYS A 193 -12.34 -14.07 -12.74
N GLN A 194 -13.11 -13.00 -12.60
CA GLN A 194 -14.00 -12.50 -13.65
C GLN A 194 -13.20 -11.75 -14.73
#